data_1f99217395cfd40c51b29e278289a143
#
_entry.id   1f99217395cfd40c51b29e278289a143
#
_cell.length_a   1.000
_cell.length_b   1.000
_cell.length_c   1.000
_cell.angle_alpha   90.00
_cell.angle_beta   90.00
_cell.angle_gamma   90.00
#
_symmetry.space_group_name_H-M   'P 1'
#
loop_
_entity.id
_entity.type
_entity.pdbx_description
1 polymer ?
#
loop_
_entity_poly.entity_id
_entity_poly.type
_entity_poly.pdbx_seq_one_letter_code
_entity_poly.pdbx_strand_id
1 'polypeptide(L)'
;MVNYTAKRYFFEQSAVRDFYSGAYYDLFLVMRGSGVFRCPEVVLPAQQQNLIIFKPGQGGRLEYAGAYGPLEIIRVQLSPQTLAQLSDADTDLEKSFNVVPFRQVAVRPDSQIYMLLKNLARKLLMLL
;
A
#
# COMPACT_ATOMS: atom_id res chain seq x y z
N MET A 1 -19.89 -10.59 0.29
CA MET A 1 -18.68 -11.08 -0.42
C MET A 1 -17.56 -10.06 -0.28
N VAL A 2 -16.40 -10.52 0.14
CA VAL A 2 -15.21 -9.67 0.20
C VAL A 2 -14.72 -9.39 -1.22
N ASN A 3 -14.56 -8.12 -1.56
CA ASN A 3 -14.10 -7.70 -2.89
C ASN A 3 -12.73 -7.05 -2.77
N TYR A 4 -11.70 -7.80 -3.12
CA TYR A 4 -10.32 -7.34 -3.07
C TYR A 4 -9.48 -8.04 -4.13
N THR A 5 -8.35 -7.42 -4.47
CA THR A 5 -7.30 -8.06 -5.27
C THR A 5 -5.97 -7.88 -4.58
N ALA A 6 -5.09 -8.85 -4.74
CA ALA A 6 -3.71 -8.73 -4.26
C ALA A 6 -2.78 -9.16 -5.38
N LYS A 7 -1.70 -8.41 -5.58
CA LYS A 7 -0.75 -8.70 -6.65
C LYS A 7 0.66 -8.37 -6.20
N ARG A 8 1.60 -9.22 -6.57
CA ARG A 8 3.02 -9.00 -6.32
C ARG A 8 3.66 -8.40 -7.55
N TYR A 9 4.45 -7.34 -7.34
CA TYR A 9 5.29 -6.72 -8.36
C TYR A 9 6.74 -6.92 -8.01
N PHE A 10 7.52 -7.32 -8.99
CA PHE A 10 8.93 -7.61 -8.79
C PHE A 10 9.73 -6.94 -9.91
N PHE A 11 10.67 -6.07 -9.51
CA PHE A 11 11.49 -5.30 -10.45
C PHE A 11 12.96 -5.64 -10.22
N GLU A 12 13.64 -6.14 -11.25
CA GLU A 12 15.08 -6.44 -11.20
C GLU A 12 15.90 -5.37 -11.91
N GLN A 13 15.28 -4.65 -12.83
CA GLN A 13 15.92 -3.59 -13.62
C GLN A 13 15.17 -2.29 -13.41
N SER A 14 15.85 -1.17 -13.69
CA SER A 14 15.21 0.15 -13.58
C SER A 14 13.88 0.16 -14.30
N ALA A 15 12.89 0.75 -13.66
CA ALA A 15 11.52 0.76 -14.18
C ALA A 15 10.77 1.98 -13.67
N VAL A 16 9.75 2.37 -14.44
CA VAL A 16 8.79 3.40 -14.06
C VAL A 16 7.42 2.83 -14.30
N ARG A 17 6.54 2.94 -13.29
CA ARG A 17 5.19 2.42 -13.40
C ARG A 17 4.19 3.33 -12.72
N ASP A 18 3.10 3.63 -13.43
CA ASP A 18 2.00 4.42 -12.88
C ASP A 18 1.00 3.50 -12.18
N PHE A 19 0.53 3.94 -11.00
CA PHE A 19 -0.53 3.28 -10.26
C PHE A 19 -1.63 4.29 -9.96
N TYR A 20 -2.86 3.84 -10.08
CA TYR A 20 -4.04 4.63 -9.79
C TYR A 20 -5.06 3.76 -9.05
N SER A 21 -5.58 4.29 -7.95
CA SER A 21 -6.46 3.53 -7.06
C SER A 21 -7.89 3.37 -7.62
N GLY A 22 -8.34 4.31 -8.46
CA GLY A 22 -9.70 4.27 -8.98
C GLY A 22 -10.72 4.43 -7.85
N ALA A 23 -11.65 3.49 -7.76
CA ALA A 23 -12.68 3.46 -6.72
C ALA A 23 -12.24 2.70 -5.46
N TYR A 24 -10.98 2.26 -5.40
CA TYR A 24 -10.48 1.39 -4.34
C TYR A 24 -9.50 2.12 -3.42
N TYR A 25 -9.32 1.55 -2.22
CA TYR A 25 -8.15 1.81 -1.41
C TYR A 25 -7.02 0.93 -1.93
N ASP A 26 -5.84 1.51 -2.11
CA ASP A 26 -4.63 0.80 -2.51
C ASP A 26 -3.64 0.76 -1.36
N LEU A 27 -3.20 -0.44 -1.01
CA LEU A 27 -2.14 -0.63 -0.04
C LEU A 27 -0.92 -1.19 -0.75
N PHE A 28 0.23 -0.56 -0.55
CA PHE A 28 1.50 -1.04 -1.10
C PHE A 28 2.41 -1.41 0.05
N LEU A 29 2.73 -2.69 0.17
CA LEU A 29 3.66 -3.19 1.17
C LEU A 29 4.99 -3.50 0.49
N VAL A 30 6.04 -2.79 0.88
CA VAL A 30 7.37 -3.01 0.33
C VAL A 30 8.01 -4.17 1.08
N MET A 31 8.23 -5.28 0.39
CA MET A 31 8.79 -6.50 0.97
C MET A 31 10.31 -6.45 1.00
N ARG A 32 10.94 -5.88 -0.01
CA ARG A 32 12.38 -5.66 -0.05
C ARG A 32 12.74 -4.64 -1.13
N GLY A 33 13.92 -4.07 -0.99
CA GLY A 33 14.41 -3.09 -1.93
C GLY A 33 13.91 -1.69 -1.61
N SER A 34 14.19 -0.76 -2.51
CA SER A 34 13.75 0.62 -2.35
C SER A 34 13.44 1.25 -3.70
N GLY A 35 12.47 2.15 -3.68
CA GLY A 35 12.08 2.96 -4.80
C GLY A 35 11.45 4.25 -4.31
N VAL A 36 10.79 4.96 -5.19
CA VAL A 36 10.16 6.23 -4.87
C VAL A 36 8.80 6.29 -5.56
N PHE A 37 7.76 6.68 -4.82
CA PHE A 37 6.49 7.06 -5.40
C PHE A 37 6.45 8.58 -5.58
N ARG A 38 6.34 9.03 -6.82
CA ARG A 38 6.10 10.44 -7.13
C ARG A 38 4.62 10.67 -7.31
N CYS A 39 4.04 11.39 -6.36
CA CYS A 39 2.65 11.82 -6.39
C CYS A 39 2.59 13.30 -6.76
N PRO A 40 1.41 13.84 -7.14
CA PRO A 40 1.35 15.22 -7.64
C PRO A 40 1.94 16.28 -6.72
N GLU A 41 1.88 16.08 -5.40
CA GLU A 41 2.34 17.10 -4.45
C GLU A 41 3.41 16.60 -3.47
N VAL A 42 3.77 15.31 -3.55
CA VAL A 42 4.68 14.73 -2.57
C VAL A 42 5.45 13.57 -3.17
N VAL A 43 6.66 13.37 -2.68
CA VAL A 43 7.49 12.22 -3.01
C VAL A 43 7.52 11.32 -1.78
N LEU A 44 7.09 10.07 -1.94
CA LEU A 44 7.03 9.09 -0.86
C LEU A 44 8.12 8.03 -1.06
N PRO A 45 9.00 7.82 -0.09
CA PRO A 45 9.97 6.72 -0.19
C PRO A 45 9.24 5.38 -0.09
N ALA A 46 9.51 4.50 -1.05
CA ALA A 46 9.04 3.12 -1.03
C ALA A 46 10.19 2.25 -0.54
N GLN A 47 10.27 2.03 0.76
CA GLN A 47 11.35 1.30 1.40
C GLN A 47 10.81 0.09 2.14
N GLN A 48 11.69 -0.88 2.37
CA GLN A 48 11.35 -2.05 3.15
C GLN A 48 10.76 -1.64 4.50
N GLN A 49 9.71 -2.33 4.91
CA GLN A 49 8.91 -2.08 6.12
C GLN A 49 8.00 -0.85 6.03
N ASN A 50 7.98 -0.16 4.90
CA ASN A 50 7.01 0.91 4.70
C ASN A 50 5.71 0.36 4.11
N LEU A 51 4.62 0.98 4.51
CA LEU A 51 3.30 0.75 3.94
C LEU A 51 2.82 2.06 3.36
N ILE A 52 2.42 2.04 2.10
CA ILE A 52 1.91 3.21 1.40
C ILE A 52 0.43 2.97 1.11
N ILE A 53 -0.40 3.95 1.40
CA ILE A 53 -1.85 3.86 1.21
C ILE A 53 -2.32 4.98 0.30
N PHE A 54 -3.03 4.62 -0.78
CA PHE A 54 -3.78 5.58 -1.58
C PHE A 54 -5.26 5.36 -1.33
N LYS A 55 -5.98 6.44 -1.09
CA LYS A 55 -7.44 6.42 -1.03
C LYS A 55 -8.03 6.39 -2.44
N PRO A 56 -9.33 6.15 -2.60
CA PRO A 56 -9.97 6.25 -3.90
C PRO A 56 -9.66 7.58 -4.59
N GLY A 57 -9.36 7.51 -5.89
CA GLY A 57 -9.07 8.67 -6.70
C GLY A 57 -7.63 9.17 -6.63
N GLN A 58 -6.73 8.42 -6.03
CA GLN A 58 -5.33 8.81 -5.93
C GLN A 58 -4.41 7.88 -6.71
N GLY A 59 -3.23 8.38 -7.00
CA GLY A 59 -2.22 7.63 -7.69
C GLY A 59 -0.84 8.25 -7.57
N GLY A 60 0.13 7.53 -8.07
CA GLY A 60 1.52 7.98 -8.11
C GLY A 60 2.31 7.15 -9.09
N ARG A 61 3.49 7.65 -9.40
CA ARG A 61 4.44 6.97 -10.27
C ARG A 61 5.53 6.35 -9.43
N LEU A 62 5.63 5.03 -9.50
CA LEU A 62 6.73 4.31 -8.88
C LEU A 62 7.94 4.40 -9.79
N GLU A 63 9.05 4.87 -9.24
CA GLU A 63 10.35 4.88 -9.90
C GLU A 63 11.31 3.97 -9.15
N TYR A 64 11.92 3.04 -9.86
CA TYR A 64 12.91 2.12 -9.34
C TYR A 64 14.20 2.26 -10.15
N ALA A 65 15.29 2.62 -9.48
CA ALA A 65 16.56 2.92 -10.14
C ALA A 65 17.41 1.67 -10.45
N GLY A 66 17.12 0.55 -9.79
CA GLY A 66 17.87 -0.69 -10.02
C GLY A 66 19.24 -0.75 -9.36
N ALA A 67 19.54 0.15 -8.42
CA ALA A 67 20.91 0.32 -7.92
C ALA A 67 21.28 -0.65 -6.78
N TYR A 68 20.31 -1.11 -5.99
CA TYR A 68 20.57 -1.83 -4.74
C TYR A 68 19.75 -3.11 -4.61
N GLY A 69 19.78 -3.95 -5.64
CA GLY A 69 19.02 -5.18 -5.65
C GLY A 69 17.57 -4.99 -6.06
N PRO A 70 16.81 -6.06 -6.15
CA PRO A 70 15.43 -6.00 -6.64
C PRO A 70 14.49 -5.28 -5.68
N LEU A 71 13.43 -4.71 -6.25
CA LEU A 71 12.32 -4.14 -5.51
C LEU A 71 11.13 -5.10 -5.60
N GLU A 72 10.60 -5.49 -4.46
CA GLU A 72 9.41 -6.34 -4.38
C GLU A 72 8.32 -5.65 -3.58
N ILE A 73 7.15 -5.51 -4.21
CA ILE A 73 5.99 -4.83 -3.60
C ILE A 73 4.77 -5.73 -3.74
N ILE A 74 3.98 -5.79 -2.67
CA ILE A 74 2.64 -6.38 -2.72
C ILE A 74 1.64 -5.24 -2.73
N ARG A 75 0.76 -5.24 -3.73
CA ARG A 75 -0.35 -4.30 -3.84
C ARG A 75 -1.64 -5.00 -3.48
N VAL A 76 -2.39 -4.44 -2.53
CA VAL A 76 -3.72 -4.91 -2.17
C VAL A 76 -4.71 -3.80 -2.46
N GLN A 77 -5.74 -4.11 -3.25
CA GLN A 77 -6.82 -3.18 -3.52
C GLN A 77 -8.10 -3.64 -2.82
N LEU A 78 -8.72 -2.73 -2.08
CA LEU A 78 -9.93 -3.00 -1.31
C LEU A 78 -11.01 -2.01 -1.71
N SER A 79 -12.22 -2.51 -1.96
CA SER A 79 -13.36 -1.61 -2.08
C SER A 79 -13.67 -0.99 -0.71
N PRO A 80 -14.30 0.20 -0.67
CA PRO A 80 -14.74 0.78 0.60
C PRO A 80 -15.65 -0.15 1.39
N GLN A 81 -16.52 -0.90 0.71
CA GLN A 81 -17.41 -1.87 1.34
C GLN A 81 -16.63 -3.01 1.98
N THR A 82 -15.61 -3.51 1.30
CA THR A 82 -14.77 -4.57 1.84
C THR A 82 -14.02 -4.09 3.07
N LEU A 83 -13.50 -2.87 3.02
CA LEU A 83 -12.80 -2.28 4.18
C LEU A 83 -13.73 -2.19 5.39
N ALA A 84 -14.97 -1.77 5.18
CA ALA A 84 -15.98 -1.73 6.24
C ALA A 84 -16.31 -3.12 6.78
N GLN A 85 -16.38 -4.12 5.91
CA GLN A 85 -16.67 -5.51 6.31
C GLN A 85 -15.52 -6.13 7.11
N LEU A 86 -14.29 -5.72 6.87
CA LEU A 86 -13.12 -6.21 7.60
C LEU A 86 -12.92 -5.51 8.93
N SER A 87 -13.63 -4.42 9.17
CA SER A 87 -13.62 -3.72 10.45
C SER A 87 -14.42 -4.52 11.48
N ASP A 88 -14.00 -4.47 12.72
CA ASP A 88 -14.73 -5.11 13.81
C ASP A 88 -15.09 -4.09 14.89
N ALA A 89 -15.63 -4.57 16.02
CA ALA A 89 -16.08 -3.71 17.11
C ALA A 89 -14.93 -2.89 17.73
N ASP A 90 -13.70 -3.41 17.65
CA ASP A 90 -12.53 -2.77 18.25
C ASP A 90 -11.69 -1.99 17.25
N THR A 91 -11.90 -2.23 15.93
CA THR A 91 -11.06 -1.64 14.90
C THR A 91 -11.92 -1.19 13.72
N ASP A 92 -12.01 0.12 13.54
CA ASP A 92 -12.62 0.73 12.36
C ASP A 92 -11.51 1.05 11.36
N LEU A 93 -11.32 0.18 10.38
CA LEU A 93 -10.25 0.31 9.39
C LEU A 93 -10.45 1.53 8.49
N GLU A 94 -11.69 1.83 8.12
CA GLU A 94 -11.97 2.99 7.28
C GLU A 94 -11.58 4.28 8.01
N LYS A 95 -11.94 4.40 9.28
CA LYS A 95 -11.55 5.52 10.11
C LYS A 95 -10.03 5.58 10.27
N SER A 96 -9.39 4.44 10.53
CA SER A 96 -7.94 4.36 10.67
C SER A 96 -7.22 4.81 9.41
N PHE A 97 -7.71 4.39 8.24
CA PHE A 97 -7.14 4.80 6.96
C PHE A 97 -7.29 6.30 6.72
N ASN A 98 -8.40 6.88 7.17
CA ASN A 98 -8.67 8.30 6.99
C ASN A 98 -7.93 9.21 7.97
N VAL A 99 -7.47 8.67 9.09
CA VAL A 99 -6.63 9.41 10.04
C VAL A 99 -5.21 9.57 9.50
N VAL A 100 -4.73 8.60 8.73
CA VAL A 100 -3.40 8.67 8.15
C VAL A 100 -3.40 9.75 7.07
N PRO A 101 -2.54 10.77 7.19
CA PRO A 101 -2.48 11.81 6.18
C PRO A 101 -2.15 11.21 4.82
N PHE A 102 -2.97 11.52 3.89
CA PHE A 102 -3.15 10.93 2.60
C PHE A 102 -1.93 10.87 1.71
N ARG A 103 -1.05 11.85 1.83
CA ARG A 103 0.12 11.99 0.98
C ARG A 103 1.41 11.69 1.70
N GLN A 104 1.32 11.34 2.97
CA GLN A 104 2.48 11.10 3.82
C GLN A 104 2.49 9.69 4.36
N VAL A 105 1.98 8.75 3.57
CA VAL A 105 1.65 7.47 4.15
C VAL A 105 2.80 6.48 4.07
N ALA A 106 3.99 6.88 4.43
CA ALA A 106 4.96 5.95 4.97
C ALA A 106 4.65 5.86 6.46
N VAL A 107 3.91 4.85 6.85
CA VAL A 107 3.57 4.64 8.24
C VAL A 107 4.81 4.09 8.95
N ARG A 108 5.10 4.58 10.16
CA ARG A 108 6.25 4.10 10.92
C ARG A 108 6.15 2.59 11.16
N PRO A 109 7.26 1.84 11.00
CA PRO A 109 7.24 0.38 11.19
C PRO A 109 6.85 -0.05 12.60
N ASP A 110 7.06 0.80 13.60
CA ASP A 110 6.75 0.52 15.00
C ASP A 110 5.34 0.93 15.40
N SER A 111 4.57 1.54 14.51
CA SER A 111 3.22 1.97 14.83
C SER A 111 2.25 0.80 14.85
N GLN A 112 1.23 0.90 15.71
CA GLN A 112 0.17 -0.11 15.78
C GLN A 112 -0.59 -0.21 14.46
N ILE A 113 -0.83 0.93 13.81
CA ILE A 113 -1.54 0.95 12.54
C ILE A 113 -0.74 0.25 11.44
N TYR A 114 0.58 0.42 11.42
CA TYR A 114 1.44 -0.28 10.46
C TYR A 114 1.33 -1.80 10.64
N MET A 115 1.43 -2.27 11.88
CA MET A 115 1.36 -3.70 12.17
C MET A 115 0.00 -4.28 11.79
N LEU A 116 -1.07 -3.54 12.09
CA LEU A 116 -2.42 -3.95 11.73
C LEU A 116 -2.58 -4.08 10.21
N LEU A 117 -2.17 -3.06 9.46
CA LEU A 117 -2.31 -3.04 8.01
C LEU A 117 -1.41 -4.05 7.33
N LYS A 118 -0.21 -4.27 7.87
CA LYS A 118 0.70 -5.31 7.37
C LYS A 118 0.11 -6.70 7.55
N ASN A 119 -0.46 -6.97 8.71
CA ASN A 119 -1.11 -8.25 8.98
C ASN A 119 -2.34 -8.45 8.10
N LEU A 120 -3.11 -7.39 7.89
CA LEU A 120 -4.26 -7.43 6.99
C LEU A 120 -3.84 -7.76 5.56
N ALA A 121 -2.80 -7.10 5.05
CA ALA A 121 -2.31 -7.33 3.70
C ALA A 121 -1.82 -8.77 3.52
N ARG A 122 -1.07 -9.29 4.50
CA ARG A 122 -0.60 -10.68 4.48
C ARG A 122 -1.76 -11.68 4.50
N LYS A 123 -2.73 -11.43 5.36
CA LYS A 123 -3.92 -12.28 5.49
C LYS A 123 -4.70 -12.32 4.18
N LEU A 124 -4.91 -11.17 3.56
CA LEU A 124 -5.63 -11.09 2.29
C LEU A 124 -4.87 -11.79 1.18
N LEU A 125 -3.55 -11.64 1.13
CA LEU A 125 -2.71 -12.31 0.14
C LEU A 125 -2.78 -13.83 0.28
N MET A 126 -2.84 -14.34 1.51
CA MET A 126 -2.93 -15.78 1.76
C MET A 126 -4.27 -16.39 1.36
N LEU A 127 -5.32 -15.57 1.22
CA LEU A 127 -6.64 -16.04 0.79
C LEU A 127 -6.76 -16.18 -0.74
N LEU A 128 -5.77 -15.76 -1.46
CA LEU A 128 -5.69 -15.93 -2.91
C LEU A 128 -5.08 -17.30 -3.22
#